data_77d03e0250a229cabca877743d82dc5c
#
_entry.id   77d03e0250a229cabca877743d82dc5c
#
_cell.length_a   1.000
_cell.length_b   1.000
_cell.length_c   1.000
_cell.angle_alpha   90.00
_cell.angle_beta   90.00
_cell.angle_gamma   90.00
#
_symmetry.space_group_name_H-M   'P 1'
#
loop_
_entity.id
_entity.type
_entity.pdbx_description
1 polymer ?
#
loop_
_entity_poly.entity_id
_entity_poly.type
_entity_poly.pdbx_seq_one_letter_code
_entity_poly.pdbx_strand_id
1 'polypeptide(L)'
;MAGKKEVAGVAEAELGYLEKSTAYWKALNIQCLFEKTKYAGDGNVQKYAWETGHYKTYGWAPWCMSFVVWCFMAVFGKEKADKLLCGMYGSASTMDTKNAMIKAGRQVALNKAEAGDIVFRSRNGGGHVGIVTGRSAEGKIITIEGNSSSSDITSWNGGAVVKHTGASWDWCVRPDWSLVENKDEWRWAESDGVWYYQDSNGRNSYGWKLIRESSGDKRHWYYFADDGAMMIGPVWVNGKLYYLMETGDLEGACCKTDEAGALHVWDVE
;
A
#
# COMPACT_ATOMS: atom_id res chain seq x y z
N MET A 1 -5.54 3.62 17.27
CA MET A 1 -4.95 2.35 16.80
C MET A 1 -4.24 2.62 15.49
N ALA A 2 -2.91 2.62 15.53
CA ALA A 2 -2.06 3.05 14.42
C ALA A 2 -2.30 2.24 13.13
N GLY A 3 -2.20 0.92 13.17
CA GLY A 3 -2.17 0.08 11.98
C GLY A 3 -3.32 0.21 10.98
N LYS A 4 -4.55 0.43 11.44
CA LYS A 4 -5.74 0.61 10.60
C LYS A 4 -5.63 1.84 9.70
N LYS A 5 -5.24 2.98 10.28
CA LYS A 5 -5.13 4.25 9.57
C LYS A 5 -3.95 4.24 8.60
N GLU A 6 -2.89 3.51 8.93
CA GLU A 6 -1.70 3.42 8.10
C GLU A 6 -1.98 2.70 6.77
N VAL A 7 -2.68 1.57 6.81
CA VAL A 7 -3.08 0.86 5.59
C VAL A 7 -4.02 1.72 4.73
N ALA A 8 -4.99 2.40 5.36
CA ALA A 8 -5.89 3.31 4.67
C ALA A 8 -5.11 4.47 4.01
N GLY A 9 -4.17 5.10 4.75
CA GLY A 9 -3.34 6.19 4.24
C GLY A 9 -2.44 5.76 3.07
N VAL A 10 -1.85 4.57 3.14
CA VAL A 10 -1.08 4.00 2.01
C VAL A 10 -1.95 3.80 0.78
N ALA A 11 -3.17 3.28 0.97
CA ALA A 11 -4.11 3.11 -0.15
C ALA A 11 -4.50 4.47 -0.76
N GLU A 12 -4.75 5.49 0.06
CA GLU A 12 -5.07 6.86 -0.40
C GLU A 12 -3.91 7.51 -1.16
N ALA A 13 -2.68 7.30 -0.75
CA ALA A 13 -1.50 7.80 -1.44
C ALA A 13 -1.35 7.26 -2.87
N GLU A 14 -1.95 6.11 -3.17
CA GLU A 14 -1.92 5.49 -4.49
C GLU A 14 -3.05 5.96 -5.44
N LEU A 15 -3.97 6.78 -4.98
CA LEU A 15 -5.07 7.28 -5.82
C LEU A 15 -4.57 7.87 -7.13
N GLY A 16 -5.23 7.47 -8.23
CA GLY A 16 -4.87 7.91 -9.58
C GLY A 16 -3.74 7.11 -10.24
N TYR A 17 -3.19 6.08 -9.59
CA TYR A 17 -2.30 5.16 -10.29
C TYR A 17 -3.06 4.44 -11.41
N LEU A 18 -2.48 4.40 -12.62
CA LEU A 18 -3.01 3.71 -13.79
C LEU A 18 -2.15 2.50 -14.13
N GLU A 19 -2.79 1.37 -14.44
CA GLU A 19 -2.07 0.22 -15.00
C GLU A 19 -1.41 0.57 -16.33
N LYS A 20 -0.42 -0.20 -16.73
CA LYS A 20 0.41 0.06 -17.91
C LYS A 20 0.01 -0.85 -19.06
N SER A 21 0.25 -0.39 -20.29
CA SER A 21 0.07 -1.24 -21.45
C SER A 21 1.17 -2.29 -21.55
N THR A 22 0.83 -3.45 -22.11
CA THR A 22 1.80 -4.50 -22.39
C THR A 22 2.91 -4.04 -23.34
N ALA A 23 2.62 -3.09 -24.23
CA ALA A 23 3.62 -2.52 -25.14
C ALA A 23 4.70 -1.74 -24.39
N TYR A 24 4.31 -0.90 -23.44
CA TYR A 24 5.28 -0.17 -22.61
C TYR A 24 6.05 -1.10 -21.67
N TRP A 25 5.40 -2.13 -21.14
CA TRP A 25 6.12 -3.15 -20.39
C TRP A 25 7.21 -3.83 -21.21
N LYS A 26 6.93 -4.22 -22.46
CA LYS A 26 7.92 -4.82 -23.36
C LYS A 26 9.06 -3.88 -23.73
N ALA A 27 8.78 -2.58 -23.83
CA ALA A 27 9.78 -1.58 -24.23
C ALA A 27 10.62 -1.08 -23.06
N LEU A 28 10.02 -0.85 -21.87
CA LEU A 28 10.61 -0.15 -20.75
C LEU A 28 10.82 -1.03 -19.53
N ASN A 29 10.24 -2.25 -19.53
CA ASN A 29 10.30 -3.18 -18.42
C ASN A 29 9.84 -2.53 -17.10
N ILE A 30 10.54 -2.79 -16.01
CA ILE A 30 10.22 -2.31 -14.66
C ILE A 30 10.08 -0.79 -14.57
N GLN A 31 10.78 -0.03 -15.39
CA GLN A 31 10.76 1.45 -15.37
C GLN A 31 9.36 2.04 -15.58
N CYS A 32 8.50 1.38 -16.35
CA CYS A 32 7.15 1.90 -16.58
C CYS A 32 6.21 1.72 -15.36
N LEU A 33 6.51 0.81 -14.44
CA LEU A 33 5.62 0.42 -13.35
C LEU A 33 5.43 1.51 -12.30
N PHE A 34 6.46 2.31 -12.06
CA PHE A 34 6.50 3.28 -10.96
C PHE A 34 6.00 4.67 -11.36
N GLU A 35 5.75 4.90 -12.63
CA GLU A 35 5.10 6.11 -13.08
C GLU A 35 3.59 6.05 -12.81
N LYS A 36 3.06 7.03 -12.08
CA LYS A 36 1.68 6.97 -11.59
C LYS A 36 0.67 6.97 -12.75
N THR A 37 0.81 7.89 -13.69
CA THR A 37 -0.16 8.13 -14.79
C THR A 37 0.39 7.85 -16.18
N LYS A 38 1.72 7.91 -16.36
CA LYS A 38 2.35 7.65 -17.66
C LYS A 38 2.23 6.17 -18.05
N TYR A 39 2.30 5.91 -19.33
CA TYR A 39 2.32 4.56 -19.91
C TYR A 39 1.04 3.76 -19.68
N ALA A 40 -0.07 4.45 -19.39
CA ALA A 40 -1.36 3.83 -19.14
C ALA A 40 -1.82 2.94 -20.31
N GLY A 41 -2.57 1.91 -20.00
CA GLY A 41 -3.15 0.98 -20.96
C GLY A 41 -3.88 -0.17 -20.25
N ASP A 42 -4.30 -1.16 -21.01
CA ASP A 42 -5.17 -2.27 -20.61
C ASP A 42 -4.43 -3.59 -20.37
N GLY A 43 -3.17 -3.53 -19.94
CA GLY A 43 -2.31 -4.71 -19.82
C GLY A 43 -2.34 -5.39 -18.47
N ASN A 44 -3.09 -4.92 -17.50
CA ASN A 44 -2.98 -5.30 -16.08
C ASN A 44 -1.54 -5.21 -15.53
N VAL A 45 -0.67 -4.46 -16.21
CA VAL A 45 0.74 -4.30 -15.85
C VAL A 45 0.85 -3.21 -14.78
N GLN A 46 1.30 -3.57 -13.58
CA GLN A 46 1.32 -2.64 -12.46
C GLN A 46 2.32 -3.07 -11.36
N LYS A 47 2.75 -2.10 -10.56
CA LYS A 47 3.79 -2.31 -9.54
C LYS A 47 3.37 -3.27 -8.42
N TYR A 48 2.10 -3.30 -8.06
CA TYR A 48 1.60 -4.06 -6.90
C TYR A 48 1.82 -5.57 -7.05
N ALA A 49 1.49 -6.16 -8.21
CA ALA A 49 1.79 -7.57 -8.46
C ALA A 49 3.29 -7.84 -8.61
N TRP A 50 4.04 -6.84 -9.11
CA TRP A 50 5.50 -6.95 -9.21
C TRP A 50 6.14 -7.01 -7.81
N GLU A 51 5.87 -6.04 -6.95
CA GLU A 51 6.48 -5.91 -5.63
C GLU A 51 6.00 -6.98 -4.64
N THR A 52 4.75 -7.42 -4.72
CA THR A 52 4.26 -8.56 -3.91
C THR A 52 4.77 -9.91 -4.42
N GLY A 53 5.28 -9.97 -5.63
CA GLY A 53 5.68 -11.22 -6.28
C GLY A 53 4.53 -11.96 -6.97
N HIS A 54 3.30 -11.45 -6.94
CA HIS A 54 2.13 -12.06 -7.59
C HIS A 54 2.34 -12.22 -9.10
N TYR A 55 3.04 -11.29 -9.75
CA TYR A 55 3.39 -11.40 -11.16
C TYR A 55 4.09 -12.72 -11.51
N LYS A 56 4.97 -13.21 -10.64
CA LYS A 56 5.70 -14.47 -10.88
C LYS A 56 4.78 -15.69 -10.92
N THR A 57 3.68 -15.65 -10.17
CA THR A 57 2.73 -16.77 -10.06
C THR A 57 1.56 -16.63 -11.02
N TYR A 58 1.03 -15.43 -11.21
CA TYR A 58 -0.23 -15.18 -11.92
C TYR A 58 -0.04 -14.39 -13.22
N GLY A 59 1.18 -13.93 -13.54
CA GLY A 59 1.42 -13.01 -14.66
C GLY A 59 0.73 -11.67 -14.44
N TRP A 60 0.38 -11.00 -15.52
CA TRP A 60 -0.40 -9.76 -15.52
C TRP A 60 -1.89 -10.09 -15.52
N ALA A 61 -2.43 -10.37 -14.35
CA ALA A 61 -3.84 -10.70 -14.11
C ALA A 61 -4.56 -9.51 -13.43
N PRO A 62 -5.91 -9.54 -13.31
CA PRO A 62 -6.66 -8.57 -12.52
C PRO A 62 -6.07 -8.42 -11.12
N TRP A 63 -5.81 -7.19 -10.70
CA TRP A 63 -4.88 -6.90 -9.60
C TRP A 63 -5.50 -6.23 -8.36
N CYS A 64 -6.81 -6.26 -8.23
CA CYS A 64 -7.48 -5.69 -7.06
C CYS A 64 -6.97 -6.29 -5.74
N MET A 65 -6.75 -7.62 -5.70
CA MET A 65 -6.20 -8.26 -4.50
C MET A 65 -4.70 -7.97 -4.32
N SER A 66 -3.94 -7.91 -5.41
CA SER A 66 -2.50 -7.54 -5.34
C SER A 66 -2.30 -6.14 -4.77
N PHE A 67 -3.19 -5.20 -5.08
CA PHE A 67 -3.20 -3.87 -4.48
C PHE A 67 -3.42 -3.91 -2.97
N VAL A 68 -4.42 -4.67 -2.50
CA VAL A 68 -4.68 -4.83 -1.06
C VAL A 68 -3.48 -5.45 -0.36
N VAL A 69 -2.95 -6.57 -0.88
CA VAL A 69 -1.76 -7.23 -0.31
C VAL A 69 -0.57 -6.26 -0.25
N TRP A 70 -0.37 -5.48 -1.31
CA TRP A 70 0.70 -4.48 -1.37
C TRP A 70 0.54 -3.40 -0.30
N CYS A 71 -0.66 -2.87 -0.08
CA CYS A 71 -0.90 -1.88 0.97
C CYS A 71 -0.53 -2.41 2.36
N PHE A 72 -0.89 -3.66 2.65
CA PHE A 72 -0.51 -4.30 3.92
C PHE A 72 0.99 -4.55 4.01
N MET A 73 1.61 -5.00 2.91
CA MET A 73 3.06 -5.21 2.85
C MET A 73 3.84 -3.89 3.03
N ALA A 74 3.38 -2.83 2.42
CA ALA A 74 4.05 -1.52 2.51
C ALA A 74 4.09 -0.98 3.94
N VAL A 75 3.04 -1.28 4.74
CA VAL A 75 2.97 -0.83 6.15
C VAL A 75 3.73 -1.77 7.08
N PHE A 76 3.57 -3.09 6.93
CA PHE A 76 3.97 -4.06 7.95
C PHE A 76 5.07 -5.02 7.52
N GLY A 77 5.49 -4.95 6.25
CA GLY A 77 6.36 -5.96 5.66
C GLY A 77 5.60 -7.27 5.39
N LYS A 78 6.23 -8.15 4.63
CA LYS A 78 5.63 -9.39 4.10
C LYS A 78 5.09 -10.31 5.20
N GLU A 79 5.89 -10.57 6.24
CA GLU A 79 5.53 -11.55 7.29
C GLU A 79 4.29 -11.13 8.07
N LYS A 80 4.21 -9.86 8.49
CA LYS A 80 3.05 -9.35 9.23
C LYS A 80 1.84 -9.20 8.32
N ALA A 81 2.03 -8.77 7.07
CA ALA A 81 0.96 -8.73 6.07
C ALA A 81 0.35 -10.12 5.85
N ASP A 82 1.16 -11.17 5.76
CA ASP A 82 0.68 -12.54 5.62
C ASP A 82 -0.17 -12.98 6.82
N LYS A 83 0.28 -12.69 8.03
CA LYS A 83 -0.49 -12.97 9.26
C LYS A 83 -1.82 -12.21 9.30
N LEU A 84 -1.82 -10.92 8.97
CA LEU A 84 -3.03 -10.08 8.92
C LEU A 84 -4.02 -10.56 7.86
N LEU A 85 -3.53 -11.11 6.77
CA LEU A 85 -4.32 -11.66 5.67
C LEU A 85 -4.56 -13.18 5.81
N CYS A 86 -4.32 -13.74 7.00
CA CYS A 86 -4.57 -15.15 7.33
C CYS A 86 -3.83 -16.16 6.43
N GLY A 87 -2.56 -15.90 6.11
CA GLY A 87 -1.72 -16.74 5.26
C GLY A 87 -1.95 -16.54 3.76
N MET A 88 -2.64 -15.47 3.37
CA MET A 88 -3.04 -15.24 1.97
C MET A 88 -2.18 -14.20 1.25
N TYR A 89 -1.01 -13.83 1.78
CA TYR A 89 -0.11 -12.89 1.12
C TYR A 89 0.25 -13.29 -0.32
N GLY A 90 0.46 -14.56 -0.57
CA GLY A 90 0.81 -15.08 -1.89
C GLY A 90 -0.38 -15.26 -2.86
N SER A 91 -1.60 -14.94 -2.42
CA SER A 91 -2.82 -15.15 -3.23
C SER A 91 -3.31 -13.85 -3.88
N ALA A 92 -3.52 -13.91 -5.20
CA ALA A 92 -4.25 -12.86 -5.94
C ALA A 92 -5.76 -13.13 -6.02
N SER A 93 -6.25 -14.23 -5.42
CA SER A 93 -7.68 -14.58 -5.41
C SER A 93 -8.42 -13.82 -4.30
N THR A 94 -9.36 -12.97 -4.70
CA THR A 94 -10.24 -12.25 -3.77
C THR A 94 -11.11 -13.21 -2.95
N MET A 95 -11.68 -14.23 -3.59
CA MET A 95 -12.60 -15.15 -2.93
C MET A 95 -11.88 -16.10 -1.96
N ASP A 96 -10.68 -16.57 -2.30
CA ASP A 96 -9.90 -17.43 -1.40
C ASP A 96 -9.45 -16.63 -0.17
N THR A 97 -8.97 -15.40 -0.37
CA THR A 97 -8.60 -14.51 0.74
C THR A 97 -9.80 -14.21 1.64
N LYS A 98 -10.94 -13.85 1.05
CA LYS A 98 -12.19 -13.66 1.80
C LYS A 98 -12.54 -14.90 2.62
N ASN A 99 -12.52 -16.09 2.00
CA ASN A 99 -12.88 -17.34 2.67
C ASN A 99 -11.93 -17.68 3.82
N ALA A 100 -10.61 -17.50 3.62
CA ALA A 100 -9.60 -17.71 4.66
C ALA A 100 -9.84 -16.79 5.85
N MET A 101 -10.09 -15.50 5.62
CA MET A 101 -10.35 -14.52 6.68
C MET A 101 -11.67 -14.80 7.41
N ILE A 102 -12.74 -15.19 6.71
CA ILE A 102 -14.02 -15.59 7.34
C ILE A 102 -13.82 -16.85 8.20
N LYS A 103 -13.12 -17.85 7.68
CA LYS A 103 -12.78 -19.08 8.43
C LYS A 103 -11.99 -18.78 9.69
N ALA A 104 -11.15 -17.76 9.67
CA ALA A 104 -10.39 -17.28 10.83
C ALA A 104 -11.24 -16.41 11.80
N GLY A 105 -12.56 -16.28 11.59
CA GLY A 105 -13.44 -15.51 12.45
C GLY A 105 -13.32 -13.99 12.30
N ARG A 106 -12.82 -13.49 11.16
CA ARG A 106 -12.57 -12.07 10.93
C ARG A 106 -13.74 -11.31 10.30
N GLN A 107 -14.86 -11.98 10.04
CA GLN A 107 -16.02 -11.32 9.45
C GLN A 107 -16.65 -10.32 10.42
N VAL A 108 -17.01 -9.14 9.89
CA VAL A 108 -17.74 -8.10 10.60
C VAL A 108 -18.94 -7.63 9.76
N ALA A 109 -19.96 -7.13 10.43
CA ALA A 109 -21.12 -6.58 9.71
C ALA A 109 -20.73 -5.32 8.92
N LEU A 110 -21.26 -5.15 7.71
CA LEU A 110 -20.93 -4.00 6.84
C LEU A 110 -21.23 -2.64 7.52
N ASN A 111 -22.27 -2.57 8.33
CA ASN A 111 -22.58 -1.34 9.08
C ASN A 111 -21.59 -1.02 10.21
N LYS A 112 -20.70 -1.96 10.54
CA LYS A 112 -19.60 -1.79 11.51
C LYS A 112 -18.23 -1.67 10.84
N ALA A 113 -18.18 -1.55 9.52
CA ALA A 113 -16.92 -1.39 8.80
C ALA A 113 -16.21 -0.09 9.21
N GLU A 114 -14.92 -0.20 9.45
CA GLU A 114 -14.00 0.88 9.88
C GLU A 114 -12.80 0.98 8.93
N ALA A 115 -12.07 2.10 9.00
CA ALA A 115 -10.83 2.25 8.24
C ALA A 115 -9.86 1.09 8.51
N GLY A 116 -9.25 0.56 7.45
CA GLY A 116 -8.37 -0.61 7.48
C GLY A 116 -9.09 -1.96 7.31
N ASP A 117 -10.42 -2.02 7.42
CA ASP A 117 -11.17 -3.22 7.06
C ASP A 117 -11.11 -3.49 5.55
N ILE A 118 -11.30 -4.73 5.17
CA ILE A 118 -11.29 -5.16 3.77
C ILE A 118 -12.71 -5.58 3.40
N VAL A 119 -13.23 -5.04 2.30
CA VAL A 119 -14.57 -5.37 1.81
C VAL A 119 -14.49 -6.12 0.50
N PHE A 120 -15.38 -7.09 0.32
CA PHE A 120 -15.42 -7.96 -0.84
C PHE A 120 -16.84 -7.95 -1.44
N ARG A 121 -16.88 -8.09 -2.76
CA ARG A 121 -18.14 -8.34 -3.50
C ARG A 121 -17.93 -9.43 -4.53
N SER A 122 -18.98 -10.22 -4.75
CA SER A 122 -19.03 -11.18 -5.84
C SER A 122 -19.28 -10.45 -7.16
N ARG A 123 -18.61 -10.88 -8.22
CA ARG A 123 -18.88 -10.48 -9.60
C ARG A 123 -18.92 -11.73 -10.48
N ASN A 124 -19.57 -11.65 -11.63
CA ASN A 124 -19.68 -12.74 -12.59
C ASN A 124 -18.29 -13.33 -12.89
N GLY A 125 -18.07 -14.58 -12.46
CA GLY A 125 -16.82 -15.31 -12.68
C GLY A 125 -15.64 -14.94 -11.76
N GLY A 126 -15.84 -14.14 -10.71
CA GLY A 126 -14.78 -13.75 -9.79
C GLY A 126 -15.27 -12.87 -8.64
N GLY A 127 -14.37 -12.10 -8.06
CA GLY A 127 -14.68 -11.18 -6.99
C GLY A 127 -13.96 -9.85 -7.14
N HIS A 128 -14.36 -8.88 -6.33
CA HIS A 128 -13.67 -7.60 -6.21
C HIS A 128 -13.44 -7.26 -4.75
N VAL A 129 -12.46 -6.41 -4.48
CA VAL A 129 -12.00 -6.09 -3.13
C VAL A 129 -11.61 -4.62 -3.03
N GLY A 130 -11.86 -4.02 -1.88
CA GLY A 130 -11.43 -2.67 -1.54
C GLY A 130 -10.99 -2.56 -0.09
N ILE A 131 -10.17 -1.57 0.20
CA ILE A 131 -9.80 -1.16 1.56
C ILE A 131 -10.75 -0.06 2.01
N VAL A 132 -11.38 -0.23 3.17
CA VAL A 132 -12.20 0.81 3.79
C VAL A 132 -11.29 1.90 4.33
N THR A 133 -11.55 3.15 3.97
CA THR A 133 -10.83 4.31 4.49
C THR A 133 -11.68 5.17 5.43
N GLY A 134 -12.99 4.93 5.46
CA GLY A 134 -13.89 5.64 6.36
C GLY A 134 -15.34 5.55 5.95
N ARG A 135 -16.11 6.54 6.40
CA ARG A 135 -17.52 6.74 6.03
C ARG A 135 -17.78 8.18 5.66
N SER A 136 -18.74 8.40 4.74
CA SER A 136 -19.26 9.72 4.44
C SER A 136 -20.15 10.25 5.59
N ALA A 137 -20.53 11.50 5.51
CA ALA A 137 -21.49 12.11 6.46
C ALA A 137 -22.83 11.36 6.51
N GLU A 138 -23.25 10.73 5.39
CA GLU A 138 -24.44 9.90 5.28
C GLU A 138 -24.22 8.45 5.75
N GLY A 139 -23.04 8.13 6.30
CA GLY A 139 -22.71 6.80 6.80
C GLY A 139 -22.32 5.78 5.72
N LYS A 140 -22.20 6.18 4.45
CA LYS A 140 -21.80 5.29 3.36
C LYS A 140 -20.33 4.91 3.49
N ILE A 141 -19.99 3.65 3.22
CA ILE A 141 -18.61 3.17 3.23
C ILE A 141 -17.82 3.88 2.12
N ILE A 142 -16.63 4.36 2.47
CA ILE A 142 -15.65 4.90 1.55
C ILE A 142 -14.55 3.85 1.39
N THR A 143 -14.23 3.51 0.14
CA THR A 143 -13.19 2.54 -0.19
C THR A 143 -12.17 3.12 -1.16
N ILE A 144 -10.94 2.60 -1.08
CA ILE A 144 -9.93 2.71 -2.14
C ILE A 144 -9.77 1.31 -2.75
N GLU A 145 -9.83 1.26 -4.07
CA GLU A 145 -9.87 0.02 -4.84
C GLU A 145 -8.84 0.05 -5.95
N GLY A 146 -8.03 -0.99 -6.05
CA GLY A 146 -7.19 -1.24 -7.21
C GLY A 146 -7.96 -1.99 -8.31
N ASN A 147 -7.49 -1.90 -9.55
CA ASN A 147 -8.14 -2.50 -10.71
C ASN A 147 -9.62 -2.11 -10.83
N SER A 148 -9.88 -0.82 -10.65
CA SER A 148 -11.22 -0.25 -10.69
C SER A 148 -11.24 0.99 -11.57
N SER A 149 -12.41 1.58 -11.80
CA SER A 149 -12.61 2.79 -12.59
C SER A 149 -13.64 3.71 -11.92
N SER A 150 -13.53 5.00 -12.19
CA SER A 150 -14.53 6.00 -11.81
C SER A 150 -14.78 6.97 -12.97
N SER A 151 -15.83 7.79 -12.85
CA SER A 151 -16.13 8.84 -13.83
C SER A 151 -15.00 9.89 -13.93
N ASP A 152 -14.23 10.04 -12.86
CA ASP A 152 -13.21 11.09 -12.75
C ASP A 152 -11.83 10.63 -13.24
N ILE A 153 -11.66 9.31 -13.44
CA ILE A 153 -10.40 8.73 -13.91
C ILE A 153 -10.67 7.95 -15.19
N THR A 154 -10.16 8.46 -16.29
CA THR A 154 -10.16 7.75 -17.56
C THR A 154 -9.15 6.60 -17.46
N SER A 155 -9.65 5.41 -17.21
CA SER A 155 -8.87 4.17 -17.19
C SER A 155 -9.41 3.20 -18.22
N TRP A 156 -8.53 2.43 -18.80
CA TRP A 156 -8.87 1.34 -19.68
C TRP A 156 -9.19 0.11 -18.83
N ASN A 157 -10.30 -0.54 -19.12
CA ASN A 157 -10.61 -1.85 -18.56
C ASN A 157 -10.63 -1.95 -17.01
N GLY A 158 -10.87 -0.84 -16.32
CA GLY A 158 -10.91 -0.77 -14.86
C GLY A 158 -9.54 -0.73 -14.18
N GLY A 159 -8.50 -0.38 -14.91
CA GLY A 159 -7.10 -0.46 -14.48
C GLY A 159 -6.56 0.71 -13.67
N ALA A 160 -7.31 1.26 -12.70
CA ALA A 160 -6.84 2.36 -11.85
C ALA A 160 -6.98 2.07 -10.36
N VAL A 161 -6.27 2.85 -9.54
CA VAL A 161 -6.57 2.98 -8.10
C VAL A 161 -7.54 4.16 -7.94
N VAL A 162 -8.74 3.86 -7.45
CA VAL A 162 -9.83 4.83 -7.34
C VAL A 162 -10.50 4.81 -5.98
N LYS A 163 -11.13 5.92 -5.64
CA LYS A 163 -11.97 6.08 -4.46
C LYS A 163 -13.43 5.90 -4.83
N HIS A 164 -14.15 5.09 -4.07
CA HIS A 164 -15.59 4.96 -4.19
C HIS A 164 -16.28 5.29 -2.87
N THR A 165 -17.49 5.86 -2.97
CA THR A 165 -18.36 6.12 -1.83
C THR A 165 -19.71 5.46 -2.06
N GLY A 166 -20.12 4.59 -1.13
CA GLY A 166 -21.43 3.93 -1.18
C GLY A 166 -21.52 2.78 -2.20
N ALA A 167 -20.40 2.23 -2.65
CA ALA A 167 -20.40 1.00 -3.43
C ALA A 167 -21.03 -0.16 -2.63
N SER A 168 -21.75 -1.05 -3.32
CA SER A 168 -22.35 -2.23 -2.68
C SER A 168 -21.28 -3.30 -2.44
N TRP A 169 -21.30 -3.85 -1.23
CA TRP A 169 -20.38 -4.89 -0.77
C TRP A 169 -21.18 -6.06 -0.18
N ASP A 170 -20.67 -7.29 -0.32
CA ASP A 170 -21.32 -8.49 0.21
C ASP A 170 -20.72 -8.92 1.56
N TRP A 171 -19.41 -8.68 1.75
CA TRP A 171 -18.68 -9.06 2.96
C TRP A 171 -17.72 -7.96 3.41
N CYS A 172 -17.55 -7.89 4.72
CA CYS A 172 -16.51 -7.10 5.35
C CYS A 172 -15.72 -8.01 6.30
N VAL A 173 -14.40 -7.93 6.26
CA VAL A 173 -13.53 -8.62 7.20
C VAL A 173 -12.57 -7.63 7.86
N ARG A 174 -12.26 -7.89 9.12
CA ARG A 174 -11.34 -7.09 9.92
C ARG A 174 -10.08 -7.88 10.19
N PRO A 175 -8.91 -7.43 9.72
CA PRO A 175 -7.64 -8.03 10.11
C PRO A 175 -7.47 -8.05 11.63
N ASP A 176 -6.73 -9.01 12.14
CA ASP A 176 -6.39 -9.04 13.56
C ASP A 176 -5.31 -8.00 13.87
N TRP A 177 -5.74 -6.80 14.14
CA TRP A 177 -4.83 -5.70 14.42
C TRP A 177 -3.97 -5.93 15.66
N SER A 178 -4.38 -6.83 16.60
CA SER A 178 -3.57 -7.17 17.76
C SER A 178 -2.24 -7.82 17.41
N LEU A 179 -2.13 -8.40 16.20
CA LEU A 179 -0.88 -8.97 15.67
C LEU A 179 0.16 -7.91 15.32
N VAL A 180 -0.26 -6.65 15.20
CA VAL A 180 0.59 -5.51 14.83
C VAL A 180 0.46 -4.33 15.79
N GLU A 181 -0.52 -4.38 16.72
CA GLU A 181 -0.59 -3.45 17.86
C GLU A 181 0.57 -3.74 18.79
N ASN A 182 1.55 -2.91 18.67
CA ASN A 182 2.80 -2.84 19.38
C ASN A 182 2.93 -3.64 20.69
N LYS A 183 3.55 -4.81 20.60
CA LYS A 183 4.49 -5.24 21.61
C LYS A 183 5.95 -5.01 21.16
N ASP A 184 6.15 -4.71 19.87
CA ASP A 184 7.45 -4.38 19.31
C ASP A 184 7.46 -2.89 19.00
N GLU A 185 7.88 -2.06 19.94
CA GLU A 185 8.17 -0.65 19.69
C GLU A 185 9.34 -0.60 18.71
N TRP A 186 9.03 -0.34 17.45
CA TRP A 186 10.04 0.06 16.49
C TRP A 186 10.62 1.40 16.94
N ARG A 187 11.92 1.47 17.02
CA ARG A 187 12.64 2.66 17.49
C ARG A 187 13.77 3.01 16.54
N TRP A 188 14.06 4.28 16.50
CA TRP A 188 15.28 4.76 15.88
C TRP A 188 16.49 4.29 16.69
N ALA A 189 17.51 3.83 16.00
CA ALA A 189 18.81 3.46 16.53
C ALA A 189 19.89 4.06 15.64
N GLU A 190 20.96 4.54 16.23
CA GLU A 190 22.11 5.08 15.50
C GLU A 190 23.35 4.27 15.83
N SER A 191 24.13 3.98 14.81
CA SER A 191 25.45 3.37 14.95
C SER A 191 26.40 3.98 13.92
N ASP A 192 27.51 4.53 14.39
CA ASP A 192 28.58 5.12 13.55
C ASP A 192 28.06 6.21 12.57
N GLY A 193 27.10 7.03 13.02
CA GLY A 193 26.50 8.08 12.21
C GLY A 193 25.47 7.58 11.19
N VAL A 194 25.09 6.31 11.24
CA VAL A 194 24.06 5.72 10.38
C VAL A 194 22.82 5.43 11.20
N TRP A 195 21.67 5.86 10.71
CA TRP A 195 20.39 5.62 11.35
C TRP A 195 19.76 4.31 10.86
N TYR A 196 19.14 3.62 11.79
CA TYR A 196 18.37 2.38 11.59
C TYR A 196 17.00 2.51 12.24
N TYR A 197 16.03 1.77 11.73
CA TYR A 197 14.74 1.65 12.37
C TYR A 197 14.55 0.18 12.78
N GLN A 198 14.59 -0.08 14.09
CA GLN A 198 14.71 -1.42 14.66
C GLN A 198 13.47 -1.81 15.44
N ASP A 199 13.11 -3.11 15.38
CA ASP A 199 12.12 -3.71 16.28
C ASP A 199 12.71 -3.91 17.69
N SER A 200 11.88 -4.36 18.63
CA SER A 200 12.28 -4.63 20.03
C SER A 200 13.38 -5.69 20.16
N ASN A 201 13.61 -6.51 19.13
CA ASN A 201 14.66 -7.52 19.10
C ASN A 201 15.94 -7.02 18.42
N GLY A 202 15.99 -5.74 18.04
CA GLY A 202 17.13 -5.14 17.36
C GLY A 202 17.25 -5.51 15.88
N ARG A 203 16.19 -6.07 15.26
CA ARG A 203 16.20 -6.36 13.82
C ARG A 203 15.92 -5.08 13.03
N ASN A 204 16.77 -4.80 12.06
CA ASN A 204 16.65 -3.63 11.19
C ASN A 204 15.44 -3.74 10.25
N SER A 205 14.85 -2.58 9.98
CA SER A 205 13.89 -2.39 8.89
C SER A 205 14.63 -2.33 7.55
N TYR A 206 13.97 -2.67 6.46
CA TYR A 206 14.46 -2.50 5.09
C TYR A 206 13.32 -2.09 4.13
N GLY A 207 13.69 -1.47 3.01
CA GLY A 207 12.73 -0.95 2.04
C GLY A 207 11.98 0.28 2.55
N TRP A 208 10.86 0.61 1.92
CA TRP A 208 10.03 1.75 2.29
C TRP A 208 9.31 1.56 3.61
N LYS A 209 9.37 2.57 4.48
CA LYS A 209 8.64 2.64 5.75
C LYS A 209 7.97 3.99 5.92
N LEU A 210 6.70 3.95 6.30
CA LEU A 210 5.95 5.13 6.73
C LEU A 210 6.04 5.22 8.24
N ILE A 211 6.81 6.19 8.74
CA ILE A 211 7.15 6.33 10.15
C ILE A 211 6.53 7.61 10.69
N ARG A 212 5.92 7.51 11.88
CA ARG A 212 5.34 8.66 12.58
C ARG A 212 6.44 9.48 13.26
N GLU A 213 6.31 10.79 13.22
CA GLU A 213 7.13 11.68 14.05
C GLU A 213 6.93 11.39 15.54
N SER A 214 8.00 11.54 16.31
CA SER A 214 7.97 11.35 17.77
C SER A 214 7.09 12.39 18.48
N SER A 215 6.91 13.57 17.89
CA SER A 215 6.27 14.75 18.49
C SER A 215 4.94 15.14 17.85
N GLY A 216 4.37 14.33 16.96
CA GLY A 216 3.16 14.71 16.22
C GLY A 216 2.38 13.57 15.59
N ASP A 217 1.37 13.94 14.80
CA ASP A 217 0.56 12.98 14.01
C ASP A 217 1.06 12.84 12.58
N LYS A 218 2.03 13.64 12.17
CA LYS A 218 2.63 13.58 10.85
C LYS A 218 3.43 12.30 10.66
N ARG A 219 3.49 11.83 9.42
CA ARG A 219 4.24 10.65 9.00
C ARG A 219 5.01 10.97 7.76
N HIS A 220 6.18 10.33 7.67
CA HIS A 220 7.07 10.51 6.52
C HIS A 220 7.53 9.16 6.01
N TRP A 221 7.74 9.08 4.70
CA TRP A 221 8.33 7.92 4.08
C TRP A 221 9.84 7.97 4.22
N TYR A 222 10.41 6.86 4.68
CA TYR A 222 11.85 6.59 4.75
C TYR A 222 12.17 5.37 3.93
N TYR A 223 13.38 5.32 3.41
CA TYR A 223 13.88 4.13 2.71
C TYR A 223 15.12 3.60 3.41
N PHE A 224 15.14 2.29 3.66
CA PHE A 224 16.24 1.58 4.29
C PHE A 224 16.83 0.59 3.28
N ALA A 225 18.17 0.57 3.17
CA ALA A 225 18.89 -0.38 2.34
C ALA A 225 18.72 -1.83 2.82
N ASP A 226 19.22 -2.79 2.08
CA ASP A 226 19.08 -4.21 2.41
C ASP A 226 19.80 -4.61 3.73
N ASP A 227 20.82 -3.85 4.14
CA ASP A 227 21.49 -3.97 5.43
C ASP A 227 20.77 -3.24 6.56
N GLY A 228 19.71 -2.52 6.24
CA GLY A 228 18.88 -1.75 7.16
C GLY A 228 19.34 -0.31 7.40
N ALA A 229 20.40 0.15 6.73
CA ALA A 229 20.85 1.54 6.83
C ALA A 229 19.80 2.50 6.24
N MET A 230 19.44 3.56 6.97
CA MET A 230 18.60 4.62 6.45
C MET A 230 19.32 5.36 5.31
N MET A 231 18.64 5.49 4.19
CA MET A 231 19.18 6.20 3.03
C MET A 231 18.88 7.69 3.14
N ILE A 232 19.80 8.52 2.66
CA ILE A 232 19.69 9.97 2.52
C ILE A 232 20.12 10.40 1.13
N GLY A 233 19.74 11.60 0.70
CA GLY A 233 20.09 12.14 -0.62
C GLY A 233 19.33 11.46 -1.77
N PRO A 234 19.90 11.49 -2.98
CA PRO A 234 19.30 10.88 -4.16
C PRO A 234 19.45 9.36 -4.14
N VAL A 235 18.34 8.63 -4.20
CA VAL A 235 18.30 7.16 -4.13
C VAL A 235 17.48 6.60 -5.28
N TRP A 236 18.04 5.60 -5.98
CA TRP A 236 17.32 4.86 -7.00
C TRP A 236 16.65 3.63 -6.39
N VAL A 237 15.32 3.59 -6.44
CA VAL A 237 14.53 2.44 -5.99
C VAL A 237 13.62 1.99 -7.13
N ASN A 238 13.78 0.75 -7.55
CA ASN A 238 12.96 0.14 -8.61
C ASN A 238 12.90 0.99 -9.91
N GLY A 239 14.03 1.57 -10.31
CA GLY A 239 14.14 2.35 -11.54
C GLY A 239 13.60 3.78 -11.44
N LYS A 240 13.24 4.26 -10.25
CA LYS A 240 12.79 5.62 -9.99
C LYS A 240 13.73 6.32 -9.02
N LEU A 241 14.06 7.57 -9.31
CA LEU A 241 14.85 8.42 -8.44
C LEU A 241 13.95 9.07 -7.39
N TYR A 242 14.34 8.93 -6.14
CA TYR A 242 13.76 9.62 -4.98
C TYR A 242 14.83 10.51 -4.35
N TYR A 243 14.40 11.55 -3.67
CA TYR A 243 15.27 12.37 -2.85
C TYR A 243 14.83 12.26 -1.40
N LEU A 244 15.77 11.90 -0.53
CA LEU A 244 15.57 11.78 0.91
C LEU A 244 16.35 12.90 1.59
N MET A 245 15.76 13.55 2.60
CA MET A 245 16.41 14.67 3.29
C MET A 245 17.79 14.26 3.81
N GLU A 246 18.79 15.10 3.56
CA GLU A 246 20.19 14.79 3.92
C GLU A 246 20.54 15.21 5.34
N THR A 247 19.80 16.14 5.92
CA THR A 247 20.09 16.72 7.23
C THR A 247 18.83 17.28 7.92
N GLY A 248 18.92 17.54 9.21
CA GLY A 248 17.87 18.17 10.01
C GLY A 248 16.96 17.18 10.72
N ASP A 249 15.92 17.68 11.37
CA ASP A 249 15.02 16.89 12.21
C ASP A 249 14.25 15.80 11.43
N LEU A 250 14.19 15.93 10.10
CA LEU A 250 13.54 15.00 9.19
C LEU A 250 14.54 14.35 8.23
N GLU A 251 15.80 14.20 8.64
CA GLU A 251 16.81 13.46 7.88
C GLU A 251 16.30 12.08 7.46
N GLY A 252 16.50 11.70 6.20
CA GLY A 252 16.00 10.47 5.61
C GLY A 252 14.55 10.52 5.13
N ALA A 253 13.77 11.54 5.48
CA ALA A 253 12.38 11.65 5.03
C ALA A 253 12.29 11.91 3.52
N CYS A 254 11.40 11.19 2.84
CA CYS A 254 11.21 11.31 1.40
C CYS A 254 10.58 12.66 1.04
N CYS A 255 11.13 13.29 0.01
CA CYS A 255 10.66 14.56 -0.52
C CYS A 255 9.79 14.35 -1.77
N LYS A 256 8.93 15.34 -2.03
CA LYS A 256 8.23 15.55 -3.29
C LYS A 256 8.51 16.96 -3.79
N THR A 257 8.36 17.19 -5.07
CA THR A 257 8.41 18.53 -5.65
C THR A 257 7.04 19.18 -5.63
N ASP A 258 6.98 20.47 -5.35
CA ASP A 258 5.80 21.30 -5.57
C ASP A 258 5.66 21.70 -7.06
N GLU A 259 4.66 22.52 -7.36
CA GLU A 259 4.41 23.01 -8.72
C GLU A 259 5.56 23.90 -9.27
N ALA A 260 6.33 24.52 -8.40
CA ALA A 260 7.51 25.32 -8.75
C ALA A 260 8.78 24.47 -8.89
N GLY A 261 8.73 23.17 -8.58
CA GLY A 261 9.86 22.26 -8.60
C GLY A 261 10.73 22.26 -7.35
N ALA A 262 10.32 22.99 -6.29
CA ALA A 262 11.03 22.95 -5.03
C ALA A 262 10.76 21.64 -4.27
N LEU A 263 11.79 21.12 -3.58
CA LEU A 263 11.69 19.92 -2.77
C LEU A 263 11.09 20.24 -1.40
N HIS A 264 10.09 19.48 -1.01
CA HIS A 264 9.49 19.50 0.33
C HIS A 264 9.36 18.09 0.86
N VAL A 265 9.49 17.92 2.18
CA VAL A 265 9.22 16.63 2.82
C VAL A 265 7.77 16.23 2.54
N TRP A 266 7.59 14.99 2.19
CA TRP A 266 6.27 14.46 1.90
C TRP A 266 5.56 14.09 3.20
N ASP A 267 4.75 15.01 3.71
CA ASP A 267 3.84 14.76 4.85
C ASP A 267 2.71 13.83 4.41
N VAL A 268 2.50 12.78 5.18
CA VAL A 268 1.33 11.90 5.06
C VAL A 268 0.50 12.08 6.34
N GLU A 269 -0.66 12.69 6.22
CA GLU A 269 -1.61 12.90 7.33
C GLU A 269 -2.32 11.62 7.74
#